data_9aa1cc21a11dc4d7080d5b7c4f72cafd
#
_entry.id   9aa1cc21a11dc4d7080d5b7c4f72cafd
#
_cell.length_a   1.000
_cell.length_b   1.000
_cell.length_c   1.000
_cell.angle_alpha   90.00
_cell.angle_beta   90.00
_cell.angle_gamma   90.00
#
_symmetry.space_group_name_H-M   'P 1'
#
loop_
_entity.id
_entity.type
_entity.pdbx_description
1 polymer ?
#
loop_
_entity_poly.entity_id
_entity_poly.type
_entity_poly.pdbx_seq_one_letter_code
_entity_poly.pdbx_strand_id
1 'polypeptide(L)'
;MEQNQYVEYLLHFGLTRQEALIYVELLVKGKQTGYEIAKETGISRSNVYSVLAALAEKGAAYVIEESAKRYIPVKVEEFCGNCIRRMQEEQEWMERNLPQKKAETEGYITIEGEQNILDKAKNLIAQAGERAVSYTHL
;
A
#
# COMPACT_ATOMS: atom_id res chain seq x y z
N MET A 1 15.54 2.73 -13.43
CA MET A 1 15.33 1.46 -12.72
C MET A 1 14.72 1.66 -11.34
N GLU A 2 15.25 2.55 -10.54
CA GLU A 2 14.70 2.88 -9.22
C GLU A 2 13.27 3.40 -9.31
N GLN A 3 12.96 4.24 -10.30
CA GLN A 3 11.62 4.80 -10.49
C GLN A 3 10.57 3.70 -10.71
N ASN A 4 10.90 2.64 -11.47
CA ASN A 4 10.01 1.52 -11.69
C ASN A 4 9.73 0.76 -10.39
N GLN A 5 10.74 0.62 -9.53
CA GLN A 5 10.58 -0.05 -8.24
C GLN A 5 9.66 0.75 -7.32
N TYR A 6 9.80 2.07 -7.27
CA TYR A 6 8.91 2.93 -6.48
C TYR A 6 7.47 2.79 -6.94
N VAL A 7 7.25 2.82 -8.26
CA VAL A 7 5.90 2.67 -8.82
C VAL A 7 5.32 1.30 -8.46
N GLU A 8 6.09 0.23 -8.62
CA GLU A 8 5.62 -1.12 -8.30
C GLU A 8 5.18 -1.24 -6.83
N TYR A 9 5.96 -0.71 -5.91
CA TYR A 9 5.61 -0.75 -4.49
C TYR A 9 4.36 0.09 -4.21
N LEU A 10 4.24 1.26 -4.81
CA LEU A 10 3.07 2.11 -4.63
C LEU A 10 1.79 1.46 -5.15
N LEU A 11 1.89 0.63 -6.20
CA LEU A 11 0.74 -0.14 -6.67
C LEU A 11 0.21 -1.07 -5.56
N HIS A 12 1.10 -1.63 -4.74
CA HIS A 12 0.69 -2.49 -3.63
C HIS A 12 -0.11 -1.72 -2.57
N PHE A 13 0.04 -0.41 -2.51
CA PHE A 13 -0.69 0.44 -1.56
C PHE A 13 -1.96 1.03 -2.17
N GLY A 14 -2.36 0.54 -3.34
CA GLY A 14 -3.65 0.88 -3.93
C GLY A 14 -3.62 2.01 -4.94
N LEU A 15 -2.45 2.51 -5.30
CA LEU A 15 -2.32 3.52 -6.35
C LEU A 15 -2.30 2.86 -7.72
N THR A 16 -2.87 3.52 -8.71
CA THR A 16 -2.68 3.13 -10.10
C THR A 16 -1.29 3.60 -10.55
N ARG A 17 -0.85 3.12 -11.71
CA ARG A 17 0.46 3.53 -12.25
C ARG A 17 0.55 5.04 -12.45
N GLN A 18 -0.48 5.65 -13.00
CA GLN A 18 -0.51 7.09 -13.23
C GLN A 18 -0.53 7.87 -11.91
N GLU A 19 -1.29 7.38 -10.93
CA GLU A 19 -1.32 7.96 -9.58
C GLU A 19 0.05 7.87 -8.92
N ALA A 20 0.72 6.74 -9.05
CA ALA A 20 2.06 6.56 -8.48
C ALA A 20 3.06 7.51 -9.12
N LEU A 21 3.02 7.69 -10.43
CA LEU A 21 3.92 8.61 -11.13
C LEU A 21 3.73 10.06 -10.66
N ILE A 22 2.49 10.50 -10.51
CA ILE A 22 2.19 11.86 -10.04
C ILE A 22 2.52 12.03 -8.56
N TYR A 23 2.28 11.01 -7.76
CA TYR A 23 2.68 11.03 -6.36
C TYR A 23 4.19 11.20 -6.20
N VAL A 24 4.99 10.44 -6.96
CA VAL A 24 6.45 10.58 -6.96
C VAL A 24 6.87 11.97 -7.42
N GLU A 25 6.23 12.52 -8.45
CA GLU A 25 6.46 13.87 -8.92
C GLU A 25 6.26 14.90 -7.81
N LEU A 26 5.18 14.77 -7.06
CA LEU A 26 4.90 15.63 -5.91
C LEU A 26 5.95 15.48 -4.81
N LEU A 27 6.37 14.24 -4.52
CA LEU A 27 7.39 14.00 -3.50
C LEU A 27 8.73 14.64 -3.86
N VAL A 28 9.10 14.58 -5.14
CA VAL A 28 10.39 15.10 -5.62
C VAL A 28 10.37 16.61 -5.71
N LYS A 29 9.30 17.19 -6.23
CA LYS A 29 9.23 18.63 -6.54
C LYS A 29 8.48 19.47 -5.50
N GLY A 30 7.67 18.82 -4.66
CA GLY A 30 6.90 19.51 -3.65
C GLY A 30 5.60 20.10 -4.19
N LYS A 31 5.13 21.16 -3.56
CA LYS A 31 3.86 21.82 -3.86
C LYS A 31 3.78 22.28 -5.30
N GLN A 32 2.74 21.88 -6.01
CA GLN A 32 2.54 22.19 -7.43
C GLN A 32 1.06 22.36 -7.76
N THR A 33 0.80 23.16 -8.80
CA THR A 33 -0.52 23.19 -9.43
C THR A 33 -0.68 22.03 -10.40
N GLY A 34 -1.92 21.70 -10.75
CA GLY A 34 -2.17 20.68 -11.77
C GLY A 34 -1.55 21.04 -13.12
N TYR A 35 -1.53 22.33 -13.45
CA TYR A 35 -0.89 22.82 -14.68
C TYR A 35 0.62 22.50 -14.70
N GLU A 36 1.30 22.77 -13.59
CA GLU A 36 2.73 22.51 -13.47
C GLU A 36 3.03 21.01 -13.61
N ILE A 37 2.22 20.17 -12.98
CA ILE A 37 2.36 18.73 -13.07
C ILE A 37 2.14 18.23 -14.50
N ALA A 38 1.10 18.72 -15.17
CA ALA A 38 0.81 18.37 -16.56
C ALA A 38 1.98 18.73 -17.48
N LYS A 39 2.55 19.91 -17.28
CA LYS A 39 3.68 20.39 -18.05
C LYS A 39 4.93 19.53 -17.85
N GLU A 40 5.22 19.15 -16.59
CA GLU A 40 6.39 18.35 -16.25
C GLU A 40 6.26 16.89 -16.70
N THR A 41 5.07 16.31 -16.55
CA THR A 41 4.87 14.87 -16.80
C THR A 41 4.47 14.56 -18.23
N GLY A 42 3.96 15.55 -18.97
CA GLY A 42 3.40 15.33 -20.30
C GLY A 42 2.02 14.68 -20.30
N ILE A 43 1.44 14.47 -19.12
CA ILE A 43 0.09 13.93 -18.97
C ILE A 43 -0.91 15.06 -19.26
N SER A 44 -2.02 14.76 -19.93
CA SER A 44 -3.02 15.77 -20.23
C SER A 44 -3.59 16.40 -18.96
N ARG A 45 -3.97 17.68 -19.02
CA ARG A 45 -4.48 18.42 -17.87
C ARG A 45 -5.70 17.74 -17.23
N SER A 46 -6.62 17.26 -18.06
CA SER A 46 -7.83 16.57 -17.56
C SER A 46 -7.47 15.30 -16.80
N ASN A 47 -6.52 14.53 -17.31
CA ASN A 47 -6.05 13.33 -16.61
C ASN A 47 -5.32 13.66 -15.31
N VAL A 48 -4.49 14.72 -15.31
CA VAL A 48 -3.79 15.16 -14.11
C VAL A 48 -4.80 15.54 -13.01
N TYR A 49 -5.83 16.33 -13.34
CA TYR A 49 -6.83 16.71 -12.35
C TYR A 49 -7.61 15.50 -11.82
N SER A 50 -7.95 14.56 -12.69
CA SER A 50 -8.61 13.31 -12.29
C SER A 50 -7.74 12.50 -11.34
N VAL A 51 -6.46 12.36 -11.66
CA VAL A 51 -5.49 11.62 -10.84
C VAL A 51 -5.26 12.31 -9.50
N LEU A 52 -5.13 13.64 -9.50
CA LEU A 52 -4.95 14.40 -8.26
C LEU A 52 -6.14 14.27 -7.32
N ALA A 53 -7.36 14.28 -7.88
CA ALA A 53 -8.57 14.05 -7.09
C ALA A 53 -8.55 12.65 -6.46
N ALA A 54 -8.12 11.64 -7.22
CA ALA A 54 -8.00 10.28 -6.72
C ALA A 54 -6.94 10.15 -5.63
N LEU A 55 -5.78 10.80 -5.81
CA LEU A 55 -4.73 10.83 -4.79
C LEU A 55 -5.21 11.47 -3.49
N ALA A 56 -5.95 12.56 -3.59
CA ALA A 56 -6.51 13.22 -2.41
C ALA A 56 -7.50 12.31 -1.70
N GLU A 57 -8.37 11.64 -2.44
CA GLU A 57 -9.34 10.70 -1.88
C GLU A 57 -8.67 9.50 -1.22
N LYS A 58 -7.58 9.00 -1.80
CA LYS A 58 -6.84 7.88 -1.26
C LYS A 58 -5.92 8.24 -0.09
N GLY A 59 -5.84 9.53 0.24
CA GLY A 59 -5.01 10.00 1.35
C GLY A 59 -3.54 10.16 1.01
N ALA A 60 -3.21 10.28 -0.27
CA ALA A 60 -1.83 10.43 -0.74
C ALA A 60 -1.44 11.89 -1.03
N ALA A 61 -2.42 12.79 -1.11
CA ALA A 61 -2.17 14.19 -1.38
C ALA A 61 -3.16 15.07 -0.62
N TYR A 62 -2.73 16.30 -0.31
CA TYR A 62 -3.58 17.35 0.21
C TYR A 62 -3.77 18.44 -0.83
N VAL A 63 -4.93 19.08 -0.80
CA VAL A 63 -5.23 20.21 -1.66
C VAL A 63 -5.11 21.49 -0.82
N ILE A 64 -4.33 22.44 -1.31
CA ILE A 64 -4.23 23.76 -0.69
C ILE A 64 -4.91 24.76 -1.62
N GLU A 65 -5.93 25.44 -1.11
CA GLU A 65 -6.63 26.46 -1.88
C GLU A 65 -6.02 27.83 -1.61
N GLU A 66 -5.25 28.29 -2.57
CA GLU A 66 -4.66 29.62 -2.61
C GLU A 66 -5.25 30.36 -3.81
N SER A 67 -4.49 31.28 -4.43
CA SER A 67 -4.90 31.93 -5.68
C SER A 67 -5.14 30.89 -6.80
N ALA A 68 -4.46 29.77 -6.74
CA ALA A 68 -4.71 28.58 -7.56
C ALA A 68 -4.67 27.36 -6.64
N LYS A 69 -5.38 26.29 -7.01
CA LYS A 69 -5.32 25.05 -6.27
C LYS A 69 -3.94 24.44 -6.40
N ARG A 70 -3.31 24.15 -5.29
CA ARG A 70 -2.01 23.50 -5.24
C ARG A 70 -2.13 22.19 -4.48
N TYR A 71 -1.28 21.24 -4.84
CA TYR A 71 -1.30 19.90 -4.29
C TYR A 71 0.04 19.62 -3.64
N ILE A 72 -0.01 19.06 -2.43
CA ILE A 72 1.19 18.59 -1.73
C ILE A 72 1.06 17.10 -1.46
N PRO A 73 2.18 16.38 -1.45
CA PRO A 73 2.11 14.95 -1.15
C PRO A 73 1.95 14.73 0.35
N VAL A 74 1.23 13.69 0.72
CA VAL A 74 1.30 13.13 2.07
C VAL A 74 2.61 12.36 2.15
N LYS A 75 3.32 12.47 3.26
CA LYS A 75 4.58 11.75 3.44
C LYS A 75 4.39 10.25 3.28
N VAL A 76 5.40 9.57 2.72
CA VAL A 76 5.34 8.13 2.50
C VAL A 76 5.03 7.38 3.78
N GLU A 77 5.68 7.75 4.90
CA GLU A 77 5.46 7.11 6.19
C GLU A 77 4.01 7.22 6.64
N GLU A 78 3.40 8.38 6.42
CA GLU A 78 2.02 8.61 6.82
C GLU A 78 1.04 7.88 5.89
N PHE A 79 1.22 8.02 4.58
CA PHE A 79 0.36 7.38 3.59
C PHE A 79 0.40 5.85 3.73
N CYS A 80 1.60 5.27 3.72
CA CYS A 80 1.77 3.82 3.83
C CYS A 80 1.35 3.31 5.21
N GLY A 81 1.70 4.05 6.27
CA GLY A 81 1.31 3.67 7.63
C GLY A 81 -0.19 3.62 7.81
N ASN A 82 -0.91 4.58 7.23
CA ASN A 82 -2.38 4.58 7.27
C ASN A 82 -2.97 3.39 6.52
N CYS A 83 -2.41 3.06 5.36
CA CYS A 83 -2.84 1.90 4.58
C CYS A 83 -2.63 0.60 5.36
N ILE A 84 -1.46 0.43 5.95
CA ILE A 84 -1.11 -0.77 6.72
C ILE A 84 -2.05 -0.91 7.92
N ARG A 85 -2.29 0.18 8.65
CA ARG A 85 -3.19 0.16 9.80
C ARG A 85 -4.61 -0.25 9.40
N ARG A 86 -5.13 0.33 8.33
CA ARG A 86 -6.47 -0.03 7.82
C ARG A 86 -6.54 -1.49 7.41
N MET A 87 -5.50 -1.99 6.75
CA MET A 87 -5.43 -3.39 6.33
C MET A 87 -5.38 -4.33 7.53
N GLN A 88 -4.66 -3.95 8.60
CA GLN A 88 -4.62 -4.71 9.84
C GLN A 88 -6.00 -4.76 10.51
N GLU A 89 -6.69 -3.64 10.56
CA GLU A 89 -8.05 -3.56 11.12
C GLU A 89 -9.02 -4.43 10.31
N GLU A 90 -8.94 -4.37 9.01
CA GLU A 90 -9.76 -5.18 8.11
C GLU A 90 -9.44 -6.67 8.26
N GLN A 91 -8.17 -7.03 8.40
CA GLN A 91 -7.74 -8.39 8.64
C GLN A 91 -8.34 -8.92 9.95
N GLU A 92 -8.25 -8.15 11.03
CA GLU A 92 -8.81 -8.53 12.33
C GLU A 92 -10.31 -8.72 12.25
N TRP A 93 -11.00 -7.83 11.53
CA TRP A 93 -12.44 -7.95 11.33
C TRP A 93 -12.78 -9.24 10.57
N MET A 94 -12.03 -9.54 9.51
CA MET A 94 -12.22 -10.75 8.73
C MET A 94 -11.96 -12.00 9.55
N GLU A 95 -10.93 -12.00 10.36
CA GLU A 95 -10.62 -13.14 11.25
C GLU A 95 -11.76 -13.45 12.19
N ARG A 96 -12.45 -12.42 12.69
CA ARG A 96 -13.56 -12.60 13.63
C ARG A 96 -14.89 -12.91 12.93
N ASN A 97 -15.08 -12.47 11.71
CA ASN A 97 -16.42 -12.45 11.09
C ASN A 97 -16.56 -13.35 9.87
N LEU A 98 -15.46 -13.67 9.16
CA LEU A 98 -15.57 -14.54 8.00
C LEU A 98 -15.90 -15.96 8.45
N PRO A 99 -16.96 -16.57 7.88
CA PRO A 99 -17.25 -17.97 8.18
C PRO A 99 -16.16 -18.87 7.59
N GLN A 100 -15.61 -19.72 8.45
CA GLN A 100 -14.55 -20.63 8.05
C GLN A 100 -14.94 -22.05 8.37
N LYS A 101 -14.76 -22.95 7.40
CA LYS A 101 -14.87 -24.38 7.64
C LYS A 101 -13.62 -24.83 8.38
N LYS A 102 -13.79 -25.69 9.41
CA LYS A 102 -12.65 -26.24 10.13
C LYS A 102 -11.73 -26.95 9.16
N ALA A 103 -10.43 -26.64 9.23
CA ALA A 103 -9.45 -27.20 8.31
C ALA A 103 -9.33 -28.72 8.48
N GLU A 104 -9.45 -29.43 7.36
CA GLU A 104 -9.15 -30.86 7.30
C GLU A 104 -7.65 -31.00 7.03
N THR A 105 -6.95 -31.67 7.95
CA THR A 105 -5.49 -31.78 7.87
C THR A 105 -5.00 -33.10 7.33
N GLU A 106 -5.87 -33.84 6.64
CA GLU A 106 -5.50 -35.11 6.02
C GLU A 106 -4.84 -34.84 4.66
N GLY A 107 -3.63 -35.42 4.49
CA GLY A 107 -2.90 -35.36 3.24
C GLY A 107 -1.74 -34.38 3.25
N TYR A 108 -1.07 -34.27 2.11
CA TYR A 108 0.09 -33.40 1.94
C TYR A 108 -0.33 -32.08 1.35
N ILE A 109 0.27 -30.99 1.86
CA ILE A 109 0.05 -29.66 1.34
C ILE A 109 1.18 -29.35 0.36
N THR A 110 0.82 -28.93 -0.86
CA THR A 110 1.77 -28.46 -1.86
C THR A 110 1.67 -26.94 -1.95
N ILE A 111 2.80 -26.27 -1.77
CA ILE A 111 2.86 -24.80 -1.84
C ILE A 111 3.63 -24.42 -3.09
N GLU A 112 2.99 -23.66 -3.96
CA GLU A 112 3.59 -23.20 -5.20
C GLU A 112 3.98 -21.73 -5.07
N GLY A 113 5.09 -21.37 -5.70
CA GLY A 113 5.60 -20.01 -5.68
C GLY A 113 6.66 -19.81 -4.61
N GLU A 114 7.77 -19.22 -5.02
CA GLU A 114 8.93 -19.01 -4.15
C GLU A 114 8.60 -18.19 -2.91
N GLN A 115 7.89 -17.06 -3.10
CA GLN A 115 7.51 -16.19 -2.00
C GLN A 115 6.54 -16.88 -1.04
N ASN A 116 5.61 -17.66 -1.56
CA ASN A 116 4.63 -18.40 -0.74
C ASN A 116 5.30 -19.47 0.12
N ILE A 117 6.31 -20.14 -0.42
CA ILE A 117 7.09 -21.12 0.33
C ILE A 117 7.83 -20.45 1.49
N LEU A 118 8.46 -19.30 1.22
CA LEU A 118 9.16 -18.52 2.24
C LEU A 118 8.19 -18.03 3.33
N ASP A 119 7.05 -17.52 2.93
CA ASP A 119 6.04 -17.04 3.86
C ASP A 119 5.51 -18.14 4.75
N LYS A 120 5.24 -19.33 4.19
CA LYS A 120 4.79 -20.48 4.97
C LYS A 120 5.86 -20.92 5.96
N ALA A 121 7.12 -20.95 5.53
CA ALA A 121 8.24 -21.31 6.41
C ALA A 121 8.37 -20.35 7.58
N LYS A 122 8.25 -19.03 7.32
CA LYS A 122 8.30 -18.00 8.37
C LYS A 122 7.16 -18.18 9.36
N ASN A 123 5.95 -18.46 8.88
CA ASN A 123 4.80 -18.67 9.75
C ASN A 123 4.95 -19.91 10.63
N LEU A 124 5.50 -21.00 10.10
CA LEU A 124 5.76 -22.22 10.88
C LEU A 124 6.80 -21.98 11.96
N ILE A 125 7.85 -21.23 11.66
CA ILE A 125 8.90 -20.86 12.63
C ILE A 125 8.30 -20.00 13.76
N ALA A 126 7.46 -19.03 13.42
CA ALA A 126 6.80 -18.19 14.40
C ALA A 126 5.91 -19.01 15.34
N GLN A 127 5.13 -19.95 14.81
CA GLN A 127 4.30 -20.85 15.61
C GLN A 127 5.12 -21.72 16.54
N ALA A 128 6.24 -22.25 16.05
CA ALA A 128 7.15 -23.05 16.87
C ALA A 128 7.76 -22.22 18.00
N GLY A 129 8.12 -20.98 17.71
CA GLY A 129 8.63 -20.03 18.72
C GLY A 129 7.61 -19.77 19.82
N GLU A 130 6.36 -19.53 19.46
CA GLU A 130 5.28 -19.31 20.43
C GLU A 130 5.05 -20.53 21.33
N ARG A 131 5.07 -21.73 20.75
CA ARG A 131 4.94 -22.96 21.52
C ARG A 131 6.10 -23.16 22.49
N ALA A 132 7.32 -22.87 22.06
CA ALA A 132 8.50 -22.96 22.92
C ALA A 132 8.40 -22.01 24.11
N VAL A 133 7.95 -20.76 23.89
CA VAL A 133 7.75 -19.77 24.95
C VAL A 133 6.65 -20.25 25.90
N SER A 134 5.57 -20.82 25.39
CA SER A 134 4.47 -21.32 26.22
C SER A 134 4.95 -22.44 27.16
N TYR A 135 5.83 -23.32 26.72
CA TYR A 135 6.38 -24.39 27.54
C TYR A 135 7.32 -23.88 28.64
N THR A 136 8.01 -22.77 28.41
CA THR A 136 8.94 -22.21 29.38
C THR A 136 8.26 -21.46 30.51
N HIS A 137 6.99 -21.12 30.38
CA HIS A 137 6.21 -20.41 31.40
C HIS A 137 5.44 -21.33 32.35
N LEU A 138 5.59 -22.61 32.17
CA LEU A 138 5.04 -23.60 33.08
C LEU A 138 6.04 -23.90 34.19
#